data_9119e5161de9d9f26885e84d3c238e38
#
_entry.id   9119e5161de9d9f26885e84d3c238e38
#
_cell.length_a   1.000
_cell.length_b   1.000
_cell.length_c   1.000
_cell.angle_alpha   90.00
_cell.angle_beta   90.00
_cell.angle_gamma   90.00
#
_symmetry.space_group_name_H-M   'P 1'
#
loop_
_entity.id
_entity.type
_entity.pdbx_description
1 polymer ?
#
loop_
_entity_poly.entity_id
_entity_poly.type
_entity_poly.pdbx_seq_one_letter_code
_entity_poly.pdbx_strand_id
1 'polypeptide(L)'
;YKRQILMSDKKIRHGHKSKNGKSFIILPIIFCLITYLVLYLAFVPSFSPVISAVGMFFSDNEKDYSTEYDNIFVPVSENSTVPTVTKKDSNGQEKTYVKNDSVQYPNYGNLFGELIINDCNVDANLFFGDNDVALRNGVGIYAGSFVPGYGGTILVAGHNNTYFNGLKNAAVGQKVEIKTSYGNYIYEITDTAVKKATDRTAYDLSADYENLIMYTCYPFDALGLTTQRYFVYAKLVSGTPIDKEAN
;
A
#
# COMPACT_ATOMS: atom_id res chain seq x y z
N TYR A 1 72.67 -33.37 75.99
CA TYR A 1 73.04 -33.22 74.58
C TYR A 1 71.84 -32.74 73.74
N LYS A 2 71.84 -31.44 73.37
CA LYS A 2 70.81 -30.79 72.57
C LYS A 2 71.19 -30.94 71.08
N ARG A 3 70.38 -31.59 70.29
CA ARG A 3 70.41 -31.46 68.82
C ARG A 3 69.40 -30.40 68.42
N GLN A 4 69.85 -29.31 67.84
CA GLN A 4 69.01 -28.32 67.18
C GLN A 4 68.64 -28.90 65.79
N ILE A 5 67.33 -28.97 65.57
CA ILE A 5 66.81 -29.27 64.28
C ILE A 5 66.58 -27.97 63.51
N LEU A 6 67.35 -27.70 62.47
CA LEU A 6 67.15 -26.60 61.54
C LEU A 6 65.88 -26.88 60.73
N MET A 7 64.84 -26.12 61.00
CA MET A 7 63.68 -26.05 60.09
C MET A 7 63.99 -25.09 58.91
N SER A 8 64.05 -25.65 57.69
CA SER A 8 64.22 -24.91 56.46
C SER A 8 62.89 -24.32 56.06
N ASP A 9 62.70 -22.99 56.17
CA ASP A 9 61.55 -22.24 55.68
C ASP A 9 61.59 -22.20 54.16
N LYS A 10 60.73 -23.01 53.56
CA LYS A 10 60.46 -23.01 52.09
C LYS A 10 59.53 -21.84 51.85
N LYS A 11 60.06 -20.68 51.43
CA LYS A 11 59.34 -19.50 51.02
C LYS A 11 58.61 -19.77 49.72
N ILE A 12 57.30 -19.99 49.81
CA ILE A 12 56.43 -20.13 48.64
C ILE A 12 56.31 -18.75 47.96
N ARG A 13 57.03 -18.61 46.83
CA ARG A 13 56.85 -17.43 45.97
C ARG A 13 55.52 -17.57 45.19
N HIS A 14 54.47 -16.87 45.66
CA HIS A 14 53.31 -16.63 44.82
C HIS A 14 53.71 -15.73 43.64
N GLY A 15 53.79 -16.33 42.48
CA GLY A 15 54.00 -15.60 41.25
C GLY A 15 52.81 -14.69 40.98
N HIS A 16 53.00 -13.40 41.14
CA HIS A 16 52.00 -12.38 40.75
C HIS A 16 51.95 -12.36 39.22
N LYS A 17 50.92 -13.03 38.63
CA LYS A 17 50.65 -12.91 37.19
C LYS A 17 50.35 -11.46 36.90
N SER A 18 51.23 -10.79 36.16
CA SER A 18 51.01 -9.47 35.60
C SER A 18 49.70 -9.50 34.80
N LYS A 19 48.68 -8.82 35.32
CA LYS A 19 47.44 -8.57 34.54
C LYS A 19 47.81 -7.71 33.35
N ASN A 20 47.70 -8.25 32.16
CA ASN A 20 47.95 -7.54 30.90
C ASN A 20 47.08 -6.30 30.86
N GLY A 21 47.66 -5.10 30.99
CA GLY A 21 46.93 -3.81 30.98
C GLY A 21 46.13 -3.59 29.69
N LYS A 22 46.47 -4.33 28.63
CA LYS A 22 45.68 -4.35 27.38
C LYS A 22 44.27 -4.90 27.57
N SER A 23 44.06 -5.85 28.48
CA SER A 23 42.75 -6.44 28.77
C SER A 23 41.80 -5.43 29.40
N PHE A 24 42.32 -4.44 30.10
CA PHE A 24 41.52 -3.40 30.75
C PHE A 24 40.95 -2.37 29.76
N ILE A 25 41.58 -2.24 28.57
CA ILE A 25 41.10 -1.35 27.51
C ILE A 25 40.25 -2.14 26.50
N ILE A 26 40.65 -3.37 26.18
CA ILE A 26 39.96 -4.17 25.17
C ILE A 26 38.57 -4.65 25.63
N LEU A 27 38.44 -5.03 26.91
CA LEU A 27 37.19 -5.55 27.48
C LEU A 27 36.03 -4.53 27.42
N PRO A 28 36.21 -3.25 27.83
CA PRO A 28 35.16 -2.23 27.65
C PRO A 28 34.78 -1.96 26.18
N ILE A 29 35.76 -1.97 25.29
CA ILE A 29 35.51 -1.76 23.84
C ILE A 29 34.65 -2.91 23.27
N ILE A 30 35.00 -4.15 23.60
CA ILE A 30 34.19 -5.32 23.17
C ILE A 30 32.80 -5.26 23.79
N PHE A 31 32.68 -4.88 25.06
CA PHE A 31 31.37 -4.71 25.70
C PHE A 31 30.52 -3.64 25.02
N CYS A 32 31.10 -2.48 24.68
CA CYS A 32 30.40 -1.41 23.95
C CYS A 32 29.96 -1.87 22.57
N LEU A 33 30.80 -2.62 21.84
CA LEU A 33 30.46 -3.14 20.52
C LEU A 33 29.33 -4.18 20.59
N ILE A 34 29.37 -5.07 21.58
CA ILE A 34 28.29 -6.06 21.78
C ILE A 34 26.99 -5.36 22.17
N THR A 35 27.06 -4.40 23.09
CA THR A 35 25.88 -3.62 23.51
C THR A 35 25.29 -2.84 22.34
N TYR A 36 26.14 -2.19 21.53
CA TYR A 36 25.69 -1.50 20.32
C TYR A 36 25.03 -2.47 19.33
N LEU A 37 25.64 -3.64 19.11
CA LEU A 37 25.08 -4.66 18.20
C LEU A 37 23.73 -5.16 18.70
N VAL A 38 23.58 -5.44 20.00
CA VAL A 38 22.31 -5.87 20.59
C VAL A 38 21.24 -4.79 20.48
N LEU A 39 21.58 -3.53 20.76
CA LEU A 39 20.70 -2.40 20.59
C LEU A 39 20.32 -2.22 19.11
N TYR A 40 21.28 -2.31 18.20
CA TYR A 40 21.04 -2.22 16.76
C TYR A 40 20.04 -3.30 16.29
N LEU A 41 20.27 -4.56 16.66
CA LEU A 41 19.38 -5.68 16.29
C LEU A 41 17.99 -5.59 16.95
N ALA A 42 17.89 -4.99 18.13
CA ALA A 42 16.62 -4.78 18.81
C ALA A 42 15.81 -3.60 18.23
N PHE A 43 16.51 -2.51 17.87
CA PHE A 43 15.87 -1.27 17.44
C PHE A 43 15.58 -1.20 15.94
N VAL A 44 16.46 -1.75 15.08
CA VAL A 44 16.27 -1.66 13.62
C VAL A 44 14.94 -2.24 13.16
N PRO A 45 14.49 -3.43 13.61
CA PRO A 45 13.18 -3.95 13.22
C PRO A 45 12.02 -3.08 13.72
N SER A 46 12.20 -2.44 14.90
CA SER A 46 11.16 -1.59 15.50
C SER A 46 11.06 -0.22 14.83
N PHE A 47 12.15 0.29 14.24
CA PHE A 47 12.17 1.57 13.52
C PHE A 47 11.91 1.48 12.03
N SER A 48 11.98 0.29 11.43
CA SER A 48 11.70 0.12 10.00
C SER A 48 10.31 0.63 9.60
N PRO A 49 9.21 0.39 10.36
CA PRO A 49 7.91 0.98 10.05
C PRO A 49 7.89 2.51 10.19
N VAL A 50 8.67 3.05 11.14
CA VAL A 50 8.77 4.51 11.33
C VAL A 50 9.53 5.15 10.16
N ILE A 51 10.62 4.54 9.72
CA ILE A 51 11.40 5.04 8.56
C ILE A 51 10.55 4.95 7.29
N SER A 52 9.80 3.88 7.10
CA SER A 52 8.85 3.75 5.98
C SER A 52 7.75 4.80 6.05
N ALA A 53 7.18 5.04 7.23
CA ALA A 53 6.17 6.08 7.44
C ALA A 53 6.73 7.49 7.18
N VAL A 54 7.95 7.77 7.68
CA VAL A 54 8.63 9.06 7.42
C VAL A 54 8.93 9.22 5.93
N GLY A 55 9.37 8.17 5.23
CA GLY A 55 9.57 8.19 3.78
C GLY A 55 8.29 8.53 3.02
N MET A 56 7.12 8.03 3.50
CA MET A 56 5.82 8.36 2.90
C MET A 56 5.38 9.81 3.16
N PHE A 57 5.73 10.41 4.32
CA PHE A 57 5.42 11.82 4.61
C PHE A 57 6.24 12.81 3.79
N PHE A 58 7.43 12.43 3.35
CA PHE A 58 8.30 13.25 2.49
C PHE A 58 8.18 12.89 1.01
N SER A 59 7.36 11.90 0.64
CA SER A 59 6.96 11.67 -0.73
C SER A 59 6.01 12.81 -1.11
N ASP A 60 6.50 13.73 -1.95
CA ASP A 60 5.64 14.75 -2.55
C ASP A 60 4.48 14.05 -3.28
N ASN A 61 3.25 14.52 -3.02
CA ASN A 61 2.05 14.04 -3.73
C ASN A 61 1.98 14.56 -5.17
N GLU A 62 3.10 15.03 -5.73
CA GLU A 62 3.16 15.29 -7.16
C GLU A 62 3.11 13.93 -7.87
N LYS A 63 2.21 13.83 -8.85
CA LYS A 63 2.08 12.68 -9.76
C LYS A 63 3.41 12.49 -10.48
N ASP A 64 4.36 11.83 -9.83
CA ASP A 64 5.66 11.56 -10.42
C ASP A 64 5.53 10.32 -11.32
N TYR A 65 5.57 10.59 -12.63
CA TYR A 65 5.65 9.56 -13.67
C TYR A 65 7.07 8.98 -13.73
N SER A 66 7.55 8.48 -12.58
CA SER A 66 8.89 7.93 -12.48
C SER A 66 9.08 6.68 -13.35
N THR A 67 10.33 6.39 -13.67
CA THR A 67 10.75 5.25 -14.50
C THR A 67 10.55 3.87 -13.84
N GLU A 68 9.95 3.80 -12.65
CA GLU A 68 9.72 2.55 -11.91
C GLU A 68 8.51 1.75 -12.39
N TYR A 69 7.64 2.33 -13.21
CA TYR A 69 6.43 1.67 -13.71
C TYR A 69 6.07 2.14 -15.12
N ASP A 70 5.36 1.29 -15.85
CA ASP A 70 4.83 1.63 -17.17
C ASP A 70 3.57 2.48 -17.02
N ASN A 71 3.56 3.64 -17.66
CA ASN A 71 2.40 4.51 -17.74
C ASN A 71 1.68 4.28 -19.08
N ILE A 72 0.50 3.68 -19.03
CA ILE A 72 -0.39 3.50 -20.18
C ILE A 72 -1.59 4.45 -20.12
N PHE A 73 -1.67 5.30 -19.10
CA PHE A 73 -2.76 6.25 -18.94
C PHE A 73 -2.60 7.45 -19.87
N VAL A 74 -3.57 7.62 -20.75
CA VAL A 74 -3.74 8.83 -21.57
C VAL A 74 -5.14 9.34 -21.30
N PRO A 75 -5.30 10.49 -20.59
CA PRO A 75 -6.63 11.01 -20.29
C PRO A 75 -7.45 11.20 -21.57
N VAL A 76 -8.71 10.76 -21.53
CA VAL A 76 -9.65 11.04 -22.62
C VAL A 76 -9.88 12.55 -22.65
N SER A 77 -9.39 13.24 -23.69
CA SER A 77 -9.68 14.66 -23.88
C SER A 77 -11.13 14.86 -24.34
N GLU A 78 -11.72 16.01 -24.08
CA GLU A 78 -13.10 16.35 -24.49
C GLU A 78 -13.33 16.17 -26.01
N ASN A 79 -12.26 16.19 -26.81
CA ASN A 79 -12.29 16.04 -28.26
C ASN A 79 -11.87 14.64 -28.75
N SER A 80 -11.49 13.72 -27.85
CA SER A 80 -11.13 12.36 -28.24
C SER A 80 -12.36 11.46 -28.15
N THR A 81 -12.73 10.84 -29.23
CA THR A 81 -13.82 9.86 -29.27
C THR A 81 -13.27 8.47 -29.08
N VAL A 82 -13.53 7.88 -27.90
CA VAL A 82 -13.29 6.44 -27.70
C VAL A 82 -14.24 5.65 -28.63
N PRO A 83 -13.75 4.66 -29.40
CA PRO A 83 -14.61 3.87 -30.28
C PRO A 83 -15.69 3.14 -29.47
N THR A 84 -16.94 3.36 -29.86
CA THR A 84 -18.10 2.75 -29.19
C THR A 84 -18.95 1.96 -30.21
N VAL A 85 -19.76 1.05 -29.68
CA VAL A 85 -20.77 0.30 -30.41
C VAL A 85 -22.09 0.41 -29.66
N THR A 86 -23.18 0.57 -30.41
CA THR A 86 -24.54 0.56 -29.84
C THR A 86 -25.19 -0.80 -30.11
N LYS A 87 -25.65 -1.45 -29.06
CA LYS A 87 -26.37 -2.72 -29.09
C LYS A 87 -27.74 -2.56 -28.44
N LYS A 88 -28.69 -3.40 -28.79
CA LYS A 88 -29.95 -3.51 -28.06
C LYS A 88 -29.80 -4.48 -26.91
N ASP A 89 -30.19 -4.05 -25.71
CA ASP A 89 -30.23 -4.92 -24.54
C ASP A 89 -31.39 -5.95 -24.65
N SER A 90 -31.49 -6.83 -23.63
CA SER A 90 -32.57 -7.84 -23.56
C SER A 90 -33.98 -7.26 -23.55
N ASN A 91 -34.13 -5.96 -23.25
CA ASN A 91 -35.38 -5.22 -23.22
C ASN A 91 -35.63 -4.43 -24.53
N GLY A 92 -34.73 -4.54 -25.51
CA GLY A 92 -34.80 -3.82 -26.78
C GLY A 92 -34.35 -2.36 -26.68
N GLN A 93 -33.82 -1.90 -25.58
CA GLN A 93 -33.27 -0.54 -25.39
C GLN A 93 -31.87 -0.45 -26.00
N GLU A 94 -31.61 0.65 -26.69
CA GLU A 94 -30.27 0.91 -27.23
C GLU A 94 -29.31 1.32 -26.09
N LYS A 95 -28.21 0.59 -25.95
CA LYS A 95 -27.14 0.85 -24.99
C LYS A 95 -25.80 0.93 -25.71
N THR A 96 -25.04 1.96 -25.37
CA THR A 96 -23.69 2.19 -25.92
C THR A 96 -22.64 1.51 -25.06
N TYR A 97 -21.68 0.87 -25.73
CA TYR A 97 -20.55 0.16 -25.11
C TYR A 97 -19.23 0.64 -25.71
N VAL A 98 -18.16 0.66 -24.91
CA VAL A 98 -16.80 0.82 -25.42
C VAL A 98 -16.42 -0.48 -26.12
N LYS A 99 -15.85 -0.40 -27.32
CA LYS A 99 -15.36 -1.59 -28.03
C LYS A 99 -14.21 -2.24 -27.26
N ASN A 100 -14.27 -3.55 -27.05
CA ASN A 100 -13.26 -4.31 -26.31
C ASN A 100 -11.85 -4.17 -26.90
N ASP A 101 -11.72 -4.17 -28.22
CA ASP A 101 -10.45 -3.98 -28.92
C ASP A 101 -9.83 -2.58 -28.78
N SER A 102 -10.62 -1.62 -28.31
CA SER A 102 -10.18 -0.25 -28.04
C SER A 102 -9.75 -0.04 -26.60
N VAL A 103 -9.89 -1.05 -25.73
CA VAL A 103 -9.49 -1.00 -24.32
C VAL A 103 -8.07 -1.54 -24.19
N GLN A 104 -7.14 -0.68 -23.83
CA GLN A 104 -5.83 -1.14 -23.41
C GLN A 104 -5.91 -1.63 -21.96
N TYR A 105 -6.07 -2.95 -21.77
CA TYR A 105 -6.09 -3.55 -20.44
C TYR A 105 -4.74 -3.44 -19.76
N PRO A 106 -4.70 -3.03 -18.49
CA PRO A 106 -3.44 -2.87 -17.78
C PRO A 106 -2.81 -4.22 -17.43
N ASN A 107 -1.48 -4.28 -17.49
CA ASN A 107 -0.69 -5.31 -16.85
C ASN A 107 -0.44 -4.95 -15.38
N TYR A 108 -0.08 -5.94 -14.56
CA TYR A 108 0.26 -5.72 -13.16
C TYR A 108 1.39 -4.69 -13.01
N GLY A 109 1.16 -3.65 -12.21
CA GLY A 109 2.08 -2.54 -11.99
C GLY A 109 1.90 -1.36 -12.92
N ASN A 110 1.05 -1.43 -13.97
CA ASN A 110 0.82 -0.27 -14.84
C ASN A 110 0.03 0.84 -14.14
N LEU A 111 0.43 2.09 -14.37
CA LEU A 111 -0.42 3.26 -14.17
C LEU A 111 -1.39 3.34 -15.35
N PHE A 112 -2.70 3.26 -15.08
CA PHE A 112 -3.71 3.22 -16.15
C PHE A 112 -4.90 4.16 -15.93
N GLY A 113 -4.87 4.99 -14.88
CA GLY A 113 -5.94 5.91 -14.60
C GLY A 113 -5.67 6.88 -13.46
N GLU A 114 -6.70 7.62 -13.10
CA GLU A 114 -6.75 8.51 -11.93
C GLU A 114 -8.01 8.22 -11.12
N LEU A 115 -7.92 8.36 -9.78
CA LEU A 115 -9.05 8.29 -8.86
C LEU A 115 -9.18 9.62 -8.11
N ILE A 116 -10.35 10.24 -8.21
CA ILE A 116 -10.61 11.58 -7.67
C ILE A 116 -11.85 11.55 -6.79
N ILE A 117 -11.75 12.12 -5.58
CA ILE A 117 -12.88 12.37 -4.67
C ILE A 117 -12.73 13.79 -4.15
N ASN A 118 -13.33 14.76 -4.84
CA ASN A 118 -13.15 16.18 -4.52
C ASN A 118 -13.54 16.51 -3.07
N ASP A 119 -14.67 15.98 -2.59
CA ASP A 119 -15.16 16.21 -1.23
C ASP A 119 -14.23 15.66 -0.13
N CYS A 120 -13.36 14.71 -0.49
CA CYS A 120 -12.39 14.11 0.41
C CYS A 120 -10.94 14.62 0.17
N ASN A 121 -10.74 15.53 -0.78
CA ASN A 121 -9.42 15.96 -1.21
C ASN A 121 -8.50 14.77 -1.58
N VAL A 122 -9.06 13.81 -2.30
CA VAL A 122 -8.34 12.67 -2.88
C VAL A 122 -8.18 12.93 -4.37
N ASP A 123 -6.95 12.93 -4.84
CA ASP A 123 -6.55 12.96 -6.25
C ASP A 123 -5.30 12.08 -6.38
N ALA A 124 -5.44 10.91 -6.97
CA ALA A 124 -4.41 9.90 -6.95
C ALA A 124 -4.28 9.17 -8.29
N ASN A 125 -3.05 8.85 -8.65
CA ASN A 125 -2.74 7.92 -9.72
C ASN A 125 -3.38 6.55 -9.42
N LEU A 126 -3.97 5.90 -10.42
CA LEU A 126 -4.60 4.60 -10.30
C LEU A 126 -3.79 3.53 -11.02
N PHE A 127 -3.26 2.60 -10.24
CA PHE A 127 -2.47 1.47 -10.71
C PHE A 127 -3.30 0.18 -10.77
N PHE A 128 -2.93 -0.73 -11.67
CA PHE A 128 -3.41 -2.10 -11.66
C PHE A 128 -2.42 -2.98 -10.89
N GLY A 129 -2.77 -3.36 -9.68
CA GLY A 129 -1.92 -4.01 -8.68
C GLY A 129 -1.75 -3.13 -7.45
N ASP A 130 -1.60 -3.76 -6.31
CA ASP A 130 -1.47 -3.16 -4.97
C ASP A 130 -0.09 -3.42 -4.36
N ASN A 131 0.95 -3.46 -5.20
CA ASN A 131 2.34 -3.62 -4.76
C ASN A 131 2.90 -2.32 -4.13
N ASP A 132 4.08 -2.43 -3.53
CA ASP A 132 4.74 -1.31 -2.85
C ASP A 132 5.02 -0.11 -3.76
N VAL A 133 5.32 -0.34 -5.06
CA VAL A 133 5.56 0.74 -6.03
C VAL A 133 4.26 1.49 -6.31
N ALA A 134 3.18 0.75 -6.61
CA ALA A 134 1.87 1.32 -6.87
C ALA A 134 1.35 2.15 -5.68
N LEU A 135 1.42 1.58 -4.46
CA LEU A 135 0.91 2.24 -3.26
C LEU A 135 1.76 3.42 -2.77
N ARG A 136 3.06 3.47 -3.12
CA ARG A 136 3.90 4.67 -2.89
C ARG A 136 3.59 5.82 -3.84
N ASN A 137 3.14 5.50 -5.06
CA ASN A 137 2.93 6.49 -6.13
C ASN A 137 1.45 6.78 -6.40
N GLY A 138 0.53 6.14 -5.66
CA GLY A 138 -0.91 6.32 -5.85
C GLY A 138 -1.74 5.34 -5.05
N VAL A 139 -2.81 4.87 -5.70
CA VAL A 139 -3.71 3.82 -5.21
C VAL A 139 -3.73 2.67 -6.20
N GLY A 140 -3.98 1.46 -5.73
CA GLY A 140 -3.87 0.26 -6.55
C GLY A 140 -5.16 -0.57 -6.58
N ILE A 141 -5.60 -0.97 -7.77
CA ILE A 141 -6.66 -1.96 -7.92
C ILE A 141 -6.07 -3.34 -7.62
N TYR A 142 -6.73 -4.08 -6.74
CA TYR A 142 -6.38 -5.49 -6.51
C TYR A 142 -6.51 -6.29 -7.81
N ALA A 143 -5.42 -6.94 -8.24
CA ALA A 143 -5.35 -7.62 -9.54
C ALA A 143 -6.32 -8.81 -9.69
N GLY A 144 -6.91 -9.28 -8.59
CA GLY A 144 -7.99 -10.29 -8.60
C GLY A 144 -9.39 -9.68 -8.71
N SER A 145 -9.52 -8.36 -8.89
CA SER A 145 -10.79 -7.65 -9.10
C SER A 145 -10.90 -7.12 -10.53
N PHE A 146 -11.99 -6.43 -10.83
CA PHE A 146 -12.25 -5.92 -12.19
C PHE A 146 -11.73 -4.49 -12.36
N VAL A 147 -11.72 -4.02 -13.62
CA VAL A 147 -11.46 -2.62 -13.99
C VAL A 147 -12.76 -1.89 -14.30
N PRO A 148 -12.81 -0.53 -14.25
CA PRO A 148 -13.99 0.25 -14.58
C PRO A 148 -14.59 -0.11 -15.94
N GLY A 149 -15.92 -0.21 -16.00
CA GLY A 149 -16.66 -0.58 -17.19
C GLY A 149 -16.77 -2.08 -17.46
N TYR A 150 -16.04 -2.92 -16.73
CA TYR A 150 -16.09 -4.37 -16.94
C TYR A 150 -17.31 -5.04 -16.28
N GLY A 151 -17.95 -4.40 -15.29
CA GLY A 151 -19.20 -4.84 -14.69
C GLY A 151 -19.03 -5.91 -13.60
N GLY A 152 -18.11 -5.70 -12.68
CA GLY A 152 -17.87 -6.50 -11.50
C GLY A 152 -17.31 -5.62 -10.38
N THR A 153 -16.90 -6.21 -9.25
CA THR A 153 -16.31 -5.48 -8.13
C THR A 153 -14.92 -4.95 -8.47
N ILE A 154 -14.72 -3.67 -8.27
CA ILE A 154 -13.42 -2.99 -8.33
C ILE A 154 -12.97 -2.75 -6.90
N LEU A 155 -11.85 -3.37 -6.49
CA LEU A 155 -11.32 -3.27 -5.14
C LEU A 155 -10.01 -2.47 -5.15
N VAL A 156 -10.00 -1.29 -4.51
CA VAL A 156 -8.88 -0.34 -4.54
C VAL A 156 -8.27 -0.18 -3.16
N ALA A 157 -6.95 -0.35 -3.07
CA ALA A 157 -6.16 -0.13 -1.87
C ALA A 157 -5.40 1.20 -1.95
N GLY A 158 -5.18 1.83 -0.80
CA GLY A 158 -4.31 3.00 -0.66
C GLY A 158 -3.84 3.18 0.77
N HIS A 159 -2.74 3.90 0.98
CA HIS A 159 -2.22 4.19 2.31
C HIS A 159 -3.08 5.23 3.05
N ASN A 160 -3.32 4.99 4.36
CA ASN A 160 -4.13 5.85 5.23
C ASN A 160 -3.47 7.19 5.58
N ASN A 161 -2.18 7.31 5.39
CA ASN A 161 -1.38 8.50 5.71
C ASN A 161 -1.01 9.34 4.49
N THR A 162 -1.31 8.87 3.26
CA THR A 162 -1.08 9.58 2.00
C THR A 162 -2.37 9.69 1.20
N TYR A 163 -2.46 9.01 0.06
CA TYR A 163 -3.53 9.16 -0.93
C TYR A 163 -4.94 8.89 -0.38
N PHE A 164 -5.10 7.90 0.51
CA PHE A 164 -6.39 7.59 1.12
C PHE A 164 -6.56 8.18 2.54
N ASN A 165 -5.72 9.14 2.95
CA ASN A 165 -5.94 9.88 4.19
C ASN A 165 -7.28 10.65 4.15
N GLY A 166 -7.65 11.17 3.00
CA GLY A 166 -8.89 11.88 2.79
C GLY A 166 -10.15 11.06 2.98
N LEU A 167 -10.09 9.72 2.88
CA LEU A 167 -11.25 8.84 3.08
C LEU A 167 -11.86 8.94 4.49
N LYS A 168 -11.15 9.48 5.47
CA LYS A 168 -11.74 9.81 6.80
C LYS A 168 -12.92 10.77 6.73
N ASN A 169 -13.05 11.54 5.64
CA ASN A 169 -14.14 12.49 5.37
C ASN A 169 -15.19 11.90 4.41
N ALA A 170 -15.07 10.63 4.02
CA ALA A 170 -16.00 10.00 3.10
C ALA A 170 -17.40 9.91 3.71
N ALA A 171 -18.40 10.32 2.95
CA ALA A 171 -19.81 10.32 3.35
C ALA A 171 -20.71 9.82 2.22
N VAL A 172 -21.83 9.23 2.60
CA VAL A 172 -22.84 8.74 1.65
C VAL A 172 -23.33 9.89 0.75
N GLY A 173 -23.44 9.61 -0.55
CA GLY A 173 -23.86 10.56 -1.58
C GLY A 173 -22.72 11.30 -2.28
N GLN A 174 -21.51 11.30 -1.73
CA GLN A 174 -20.34 11.90 -2.40
C GLN A 174 -19.96 11.10 -3.64
N LYS A 175 -19.31 11.78 -4.60
CA LYS A 175 -18.92 11.21 -5.88
C LYS A 175 -17.45 10.82 -5.89
N VAL A 176 -17.17 9.66 -6.49
CA VAL A 176 -15.86 9.17 -6.83
C VAL A 176 -15.77 9.11 -8.34
N GLU A 177 -14.79 9.79 -8.92
CA GLU A 177 -14.50 9.74 -10.35
C GLU A 177 -13.28 8.85 -10.58
N ILE A 178 -13.40 7.91 -11.53
CA ILE A 178 -12.26 7.17 -12.07
C ILE A 178 -12.12 7.52 -13.54
N LYS A 179 -10.95 8.07 -13.90
CA LYS A 179 -10.60 8.37 -15.29
C LYS A 179 -9.65 7.30 -15.81
N THR A 180 -9.96 6.77 -16.99
CA THR A 180 -9.14 5.81 -17.73
C THR A 180 -8.90 6.29 -19.14
N SER A 181 -8.03 5.64 -19.91
CA SER A 181 -7.82 5.95 -21.33
C SER A 181 -9.02 5.58 -22.22
N TYR A 182 -9.99 4.84 -21.68
CA TYR A 182 -11.19 4.37 -22.43
C TYR A 182 -12.51 4.90 -21.87
N GLY A 183 -12.49 5.77 -20.85
CA GLY A 183 -13.69 6.41 -20.34
C GLY A 183 -13.57 6.96 -18.94
N ASN A 184 -14.55 7.77 -18.55
CA ASN A 184 -14.72 8.30 -17.21
C ASN A 184 -15.90 7.61 -16.53
N TYR A 185 -15.70 7.21 -15.29
CA TYR A 185 -16.67 6.45 -14.49
C TYR A 185 -16.95 7.19 -13.20
N ILE A 186 -18.23 7.44 -12.92
CA ILE A 186 -18.67 8.12 -11.70
C ILE A 186 -19.37 7.11 -10.81
N TYR A 187 -18.89 6.99 -9.59
CA TYR A 187 -19.52 6.20 -8.53
C TYR A 187 -20.06 7.12 -7.44
N GLU A 188 -21.07 6.67 -6.72
CA GLU A 188 -21.66 7.35 -5.58
C GLU A 188 -21.43 6.51 -4.33
N ILE A 189 -20.84 7.10 -3.30
CA ILE A 189 -20.63 6.45 -2.01
C ILE A 189 -21.97 6.06 -1.40
N THR A 190 -22.12 4.80 -1.03
CA THR A 190 -23.35 4.23 -0.45
C THR A 190 -23.21 3.87 1.02
N ASP A 191 -22.00 3.54 1.47
CA ASP A 191 -21.75 3.14 2.85
C ASP A 191 -20.25 3.26 3.20
N THR A 192 -19.96 3.30 4.50
CA THR A 192 -18.61 3.23 5.04
C THR A 192 -18.57 2.30 6.26
N ALA A 193 -17.52 1.51 6.44
CA ALA A 193 -17.41 0.60 7.56
C ALA A 193 -15.97 0.37 8.02
N VAL A 194 -15.78 0.20 9.33
CA VAL A 194 -14.53 -0.34 9.89
C VAL A 194 -14.69 -1.84 10.09
N LYS A 195 -13.79 -2.62 9.50
CA LYS A 195 -13.78 -4.08 9.59
C LYS A 195 -12.40 -4.60 9.93
N LYS A 196 -12.30 -5.84 10.40
CA LYS A 196 -11.00 -6.50 10.58
C LYS A 196 -10.32 -6.70 9.23
N ALA A 197 -8.99 -6.59 9.19
CA ALA A 197 -8.21 -6.86 7.98
C ALA A 197 -8.39 -8.29 7.44
N THR A 198 -8.81 -9.23 8.30
CA THR A 198 -9.07 -10.63 7.95
C THR A 198 -10.54 -10.93 7.63
N ASP A 199 -11.41 -9.91 7.64
CA ASP A 199 -12.84 -10.09 7.36
C ASP A 199 -13.08 -10.22 5.85
N ARG A 200 -13.26 -11.45 5.39
CA ARG A 200 -13.54 -11.76 3.97
C ARG A 200 -14.95 -11.38 3.53
N THR A 201 -15.84 -11.01 4.46
CA THR A 201 -17.18 -10.51 4.14
C THR A 201 -17.21 -9.02 3.86
N ALA A 202 -16.04 -8.35 3.96
CA ALA A 202 -15.91 -6.92 3.70
C ALA A 202 -16.10 -6.57 2.21
N TYR A 203 -15.95 -7.53 1.30
CA TYR A 203 -16.10 -7.36 -0.15
C TYR A 203 -16.53 -8.66 -0.80
N ASP A 204 -17.25 -8.57 -1.91
CA ASP A 204 -17.62 -9.70 -2.75
C ASP A 204 -17.03 -9.51 -4.16
N LEU A 205 -16.01 -10.31 -4.50
CA LEU A 205 -15.38 -10.28 -5.84
C LEU A 205 -16.18 -11.04 -6.89
N SER A 206 -17.24 -11.77 -6.49
CA SER A 206 -18.10 -12.54 -7.39
C SER A 206 -19.37 -11.79 -7.80
N ALA A 207 -19.52 -10.53 -7.37
CA ALA A 207 -20.67 -9.71 -7.74
C ALA A 207 -20.78 -9.57 -9.27
N ASP A 208 -21.99 -9.75 -9.81
CA ASP A 208 -22.34 -9.66 -11.23
C ASP A 208 -22.75 -8.26 -11.69
N TYR A 209 -22.57 -7.28 -10.80
CA TYR A 209 -22.80 -5.86 -11.07
C TYR A 209 -21.58 -5.03 -10.71
N GLU A 210 -21.39 -3.90 -11.39
CA GLU A 210 -20.26 -3.02 -11.15
C GLU A 210 -20.44 -2.22 -9.86
N ASN A 211 -19.46 -2.38 -8.99
CA ASN A 211 -19.35 -1.61 -7.75
C ASN A 211 -17.88 -1.30 -7.46
N LEU A 212 -17.65 -0.21 -6.72
CA LEU A 212 -16.33 0.22 -6.30
C LEU A 212 -16.21 0.10 -4.77
N ILE A 213 -15.17 -0.57 -4.33
CA ILE A 213 -14.82 -0.69 -2.91
C ILE A 213 -13.42 -0.15 -2.73
N MET A 214 -13.26 0.91 -1.95
CA MET A 214 -11.99 1.48 -1.57
C MET A 214 -11.68 1.10 -0.13
N TYR A 215 -10.42 0.79 0.19
CA TYR A 215 -10.04 0.51 1.57
C TYR A 215 -8.65 0.99 1.91
N THR A 216 -8.47 1.29 3.19
CA THR A 216 -7.20 1.72 3.76
C THR A 216 -7.00 1.18 5.17
N CYS A 217 -5.81 1.33 5.72
CA CYS A 217 -5.51 1.00 7.10
C CYS A 217 -6.32 1.88 8.08
N TYR A 218 -6.75 1.29 9.21
CA TYR A 218 -7.47 2.01 10.27
C TYR A 218 -6.89 1.67 11.65
N PRO A 219 -6.76 2.66 12.58
CA PRO A 219 -7.16 4.08 12.43
C PRO A 219 -6.24 4.88 11.49
N PHE A 220 -6.72 6.06 11.03
CA PHE A 220 -6.03 6.89 10.03
C PHE A 220 -4.71 7.51 10.54
N ASP A 221 -4.56 7.67 11.84
CA ASP A 221 -3.38 8.21 12.51
C ASP A 221 -2.41 7.13 12.98
N ALA A 222 -2.73 5.85 12.77
CA ALA A 222 -1.87 4.75 13.14
C ALA A 222 -0.66 4.61 12.22
N LEU A 223 0.51 4.50 12.81
CA LEU A 223 1.75 4.16 12.11
C LEU A 223 1.97 2.64 12.12
N GLY A 224 2.28 2.07 10.96
CA GLY A 224 2.61 0.66 10.82
C GLY A 224 1.41 -0.27 10.59
N LEU A 225 1.60 -1.55 10.90
CA LEU A 225 0.58 -2.58 10.64
C LEU A 225 -0.61 -2.45 11.59
N THR A 226 -1.80 -2.31 11.02
CA THR A 226 -3.06 -2.26 11.76
C THR A 226 -3.89 -3.51 11.51
N THR A 227 -4.70 -3.89 12.50
CA THR A 227 -5.58 -5.06 12.42
C THR A 227 -6.94 -4.77 11.80
N GLN A 228 -7.22 -3.48 11.52
CA GLN A 228 -8.48 -3.03 10.97
C GLN A 228 -8.28 -2.28 9.65
N ARG A 229 -9.34 -2.23 8.87
CA ARG A 229 -9.43 -1.49 7.61
C ARG A 229 -10.68 -0.62 7.63
N TYR A 230 -10.56 0.58 7.06
CA TYR A 230 -11.69 1.43 6.73
C TYR A 230 -12.08 1.17 5.29
N PHE A 231 -13.33 0.79 5.08
CA PHE A 231 -13.92 0.53 3.77
C PHE A 231 -14.88 1.64 3.39
N VAL A 232 -14.88 2.00 2.11
CA VAL A 232 -15.84 2.91 1.48
C VAL A 232 -16.44 2.18 0.29
N TYR A 233 -17.76 2.02 0.29
CA TYR A 233 -18.53 1.32 -0.74
C TYR A 233 -19.22 2.32 -1.64
N ALA A 234 -19.17 2.09 -2.95
CA ALA A 234 -19.79 2.96 -3.93
C ALA A 234 -20.41 2.16 -5.07
N LYS A 235 -21.54 2.66 -5.61
CA LYS A 235 -22.24 2.12 -6.76
C LYS A 235 -21.93 2.93 -8.00
N LEU A 236 -21.89 2.29 -9.18
CA LEU A 236 -21.77 2.99 -10.46
C LEU A 236 -23.00 3.87 -10.70
N VAL A 237 -22.79 5.13 -11.09
CA VAL A 237 -23.83 6.09 -11.48
C VAL A 237 -23.74 6.42 -12.96
N SER A 238 -22.53 6.58 -13.49
CA SER A 238 -22.30 6.93 -14.89
C SER A 238 -20.98 6.34 -15.36
N GLY A 239 -20.95 5.92 -16.61
CA GLY A 239 -19.79 5.35 -17.29
C GLY A 239 -20.27 4.42 -18.42
N THR A 240 -19.50 4.36 -19.50
CA THR A 240 -19.82 3.50 -20.64
C THR A 240 -19.26 2.10 -20.38
N PRO A 241 -20.11 1.05 -20.31
CA PRO A 241 -19.63 -0.31 -20.09
C PRO A 241 -18.81 -0.82 -21.28
N ILE A 242 -17.91 -1.76 -21.02
CA ILE A 242 -17.11 -2.43 -22.04
C ILE A 242 -17.94 -3.56 -22.68
N ASP A 243 -17.86 -3.69 -24.03
CA ASP A 243 -18.49 -4.76 -24.77
C ASP A 243 -17.69 -6.07 -24.63
N LYS A 244 -18.13 -6.96 -23.78
CA LYS A 244 -17.47 -8.26 -23.52
C LYS A 244 -17.67 -9.30 -24.61
N GLU A 245 -18.66 -9.09 -25.50
CA GLU A 245 -19.09 -10.07 -26.54
C GLU A 245 -18.34 -9.87 -27.85
N ALA A 246 -17.66 -8.76 -28.07
CA ALA A 246 -16.86 -8.50 -29.24
C ALA A 246 -15.48 -9.16 -29.09
N ASN A 247 -15.32 -10.33 -29.67
CA ASN A 247 -14.04 -10.96 -30.00
C ASN A 247 -13.64 -10.60 -31.42
#